data_d3857f58af69fbc8cc435233b332b979
#
_entry.id   d3857f58af69fbc8cc435233b332b979
#
_cell.length_a   1.000
_cell.length_b   1.000
_cell.length_c   1.000
_cell.angle_alpha   90.00
_cell.angle_beta   90.00
_cell.angle_gamma   90.00
#
_symmetry.space_group_name_H-M   'P 1'
#
loop_
_entity.id
_entity.type
_entity.pdbx_description
1 polymer ?
#
loop_
_entity_poly.entity_id
_entity_poly.type
_entity_poly.pdbx_seq_one_letter_code
_entity_poly.pdbx_strand_id
1 'polypeptide(L)'
;MFTLTRRAAIASVAALGIAAAALPAAADGHKTTFSMATSGSETDARSEALAKVFAPMVSEFADYQPGYNGTLFAQGTELEAIAGGNLTMSIASAQELAQFFPEFSIFATGYVHQDAAHQVRVFNDPLMDPFKATGEAELGVKLLSVMYLGRRHVNLRQTREELDVKTPADLAGVNLRMPGTDAWQFLGKALGAAPTPLAFSEVYTALSSGAIDGQDNPLPTVVDKKFYEVTKQIALTAHLVDLNYIAFSAETWNSLDAEQQLTVQRAADAAAAWGRLKQLEKENNLADFIRSQGVEIYTPDLAAFREHVQGQYVGSEAAASWPDGVLDKINALGN
;
A
#
# COMPACT_ATOMS: atom_id res chain seq x y z
N MET A 1 -25.25 -91.93 5.89
CA MET A 1 -26.73 -92.00 6.12
C MET A 1 -27.30 -90.64 5.77
N PHE A 2 -28.19 -90.64 4.70
CA PHE A 2 -29.03 -89.57 4.18
C PHE A 2 -28.45 -88.19 3.89
N THR A 3 -28.02 -87.80 2.67
CA THR A 3 -28.76 -87.22 1.52
C THR A 3 -29.87 -86.23 1.88
N LEU A 4 -29.71 -84.98 1.40
CA LEU A 4 -30.72 -84.38 0.56
C LEU A 4 -30.19 -83.03 -0.09
N THR A 5 -30.13 -83.11 -1.38
CA THR A 5 -30.00 -82.03 -2.38
C THR A 5 -31.22 -81.10 -2.32
N ARG A 6 -31.03 -79.80 -2.49
CA ARG A 6 -32.06 -78.92 -3.07
C ARG A 6 -31.41 -77.89 -4.07
N ARG A 7 -32.04 -77.91 -5.21
CA ARG A 7 -31.76 -77.28 -6.47
C ARG A 7 -31.98 -75.75 -6.43
N ALA A 8 -31.17 -75.11 -7.16
CA ALA A 8 -31.26 -73.83 -7.91
C ALA A 8 -32.66 -73.19 -8.03
N ALA A 9 -32.67 -71.87 -7.83
CA ALA A 9 -33.53 -70.95 -8.58
C ALA A 9 -32.74 -69.71 -8.88
N ILE A 10 -32.42 -69.51 -10.15
CA ILE A 10 -31.83 -68.30 -10.72
C ILE A 10 -32.96 -67.30 -10.85
N ALA A 11 -32.92 -66.20 -10.09
CA ALA A 11 -33.73 -65.02 -10.33
C ALA A 11 -32.86 -63.91 -10.83
N SER A 12 -32.94 -63.64 -12.13
CA SER A 12 -32.32 -62.49 -12.80
C SER A 12 -33.07 -61.22 -12.37
N VAL A 13 -32.44 -60.39 -11.54
CA VAL A 13 -32.92 -59.05 -11.27
C VAL A 13 -32.21 -58.11 -12.24
N ALA A 14 -32.96 -57.61 -13.20
CA ALA A 14 -32.54 -56.51 -14.09
C ALA A 14 -32.37 -55.25 -13.26
N ALA A 15 -31.13 -54.80 -13.05
CA ALA A 15 -30.79 -53.49 -12.44
C ALA A 15 -31.10 -52.41 -13.46
N LEU A 16 -32.24 -51.72 -13.32
CA LEU A 16 -32.44 -50.42 -13.95
C LEU A 16 -31.45 -49.43 -13.32
N GLY A 17 -30.42 -49.07 -14.05
CA GLY A 17 -29.51 -47.95 -13.73
C GLY A 17 -30.29 -46.64 -13.83
N ILE A 18 -30.68 -46.07 -12.71
CA ILE A 18 -31.08 -44.65 -12.65
C ILE A 18 -29.81 -43.83 -12.75
N ALA A 19 -29.52 -43.29 -13.94
CA ALA A 19 -28.54 -42.22 -14.11
C ALA A 19 -29.09 -40.98 -13.39
N ALA A 20 -28.69 -40.80 -12.13
CA ALA A 20 -28.87 -39.52 -11.47
C ALA A 20 -28.02 -38.49 -12.22
N ALA A 21 -28.68 -37.69 -13.08
CA ALA A 21 -28.09 -36.47 -13.59
C ALA A 21 -27.73 -35.62 -12.35
N ALA A 22 -26.46 -35.48 -12.07
CA ALA A 22 -25.98 -34.50 -11.11
C ALA A 22 -26.37 -33.11 -11.68
N LEU A 23 -27.43 -32.56 -11.14
CA LEU A 23 -27.73 -31.14 -11.32
C LEU A 23 -26.50 -30.41 -10.77
N PRO A 24 -25.96 -29.41 -11.50
CA PRO A 24 -24.95 -28.55 -10.90
C PRO A 24 -25.59 -27.99 -9.61
N ALA A 25 -24.92 -28.16 -8.49
CA ALA A 25 -25.29 -27.48 -7.27
C ALA A 25 -25.38 -26.01 -7.62
N ALA A 26 -26.57 -25.42 -7.53
CA ALA A 26 -26.71 -23.99 -7.55
C ALA A 26 -25.80 -23.48 -6.42
N ALA A 27 -24.74 -22.81 -6.75
CA ALA A 27 -23.91 -22.12 -5.77
C ALA A 27 -24.89 -21.24 -5.00
N ASP A 28 -25.00 -21.48 -3.70
CA ASP A 28 -25.71 -20.58 -2.81
C ASP A 28 -25.13 -19.20 -3.08
N GLY A 29 -26.00 -18.22 -3.42
CA GLY A 29 -25.61 -16.90 -3.92
C GLY A 29 -24.96 -16.01 -2.86
N HIS A 30 -24.12 -16.58 -2.00
CA HIS A 30 -23.29 -15.86 -1.06
C HIS A 30 -22.08 -15.30 -1.79
N LYS A 31 -22.05 -13.96 -1.87
CA LYS A 31 -20.88 -13.24 -2.39
C LYS A 31 -19.71 -13.43 -1.46
N THR A 32 -18.51 -13.51 -2.05
CA THR A 32 -17.27 -13.51 -1.28
C THR A 32 -17.08 -12.15 -0.60
N THR A 33 -16.77 -12.13 0.70
CA THR A 33 -16.46 -10.87 1.38
C THR A 33 -15.03 -10.43 1.04
N PHE A 34 -14.89 -9.22 0.49
CA PHE A 34 -13.61 -8.55 0.30
C PHE A 34 -13.44 -7.50 1.41
N SER A 35 -12.98 -7.96 2.57
CA SER A 35 -12.60 -7.07 3.68
C SER A 35 -11.36 -6.29 3.32
N MET A 36 -11.36 -4.97 3.54
CA MET A 36 -10.25 -4.07 3.23
C MET A 36 -9.89 -3.22 4.44
N ALA A 37 -8.62 -3.11 4.76
CA ALA A 37 -8.11 -2.23 5.80
C ALA A 37 -7.12 -1.19 5.23
N THR A 38 -7.20 0.03 5.75
CA THR A 38 -6.26 1.10 5.45
C THR A 38 -6.14 2.10 6.60
N SER A 39 -4.98 2.68 6.78
CA SER A 39 -4.77 3.84 7.65
C SER A 39 -5.30 5.15 7.05
N GLY A 40 -5.60 5.17 5.73
CA GLY A 40 -6.24 6.30 5.04
C GLY A 40 -7.67 6.54 5.51
N SER A 41 -8.17 7.77 5.31
CA SER A 41 -9.58 8.10 5.54
C SER A 41 -10.45 7.63 4.38
N GLU A 42 -11.76 7.72 4.54
CA GLU A 42 -12.72 7.49 3.46
C GLU A 42 -12.53 8.46 2.28
N THR A 43 -12.08 9.69 2.54
CA THR A 43 -11.85 10.75 1.55
C THR A 43 -10.46 10.74 0.92
N ASP A 44 -9.58 9.85 1.36
CA ASP A 44 -8.29 9.59 0.70
C ASP A 44 -8.53 9.10 -0.74
N ALA A 45 -7.79 9.63 -1.71
CA ALA A 45 -8.00 9.31 -3.12
C ALA A 45 -7.88 7.81 -3.44
N ARG A 46 -7.06 7.08 -2.69
CA ARG A 46 -6.91 5.62 -2.82
C ARG A 46 -8.12 4.88 -2.28
N SER A 47 -8.63 5.30 -1.12
CA SER A 47 -9.87 4.76 -0.52
C SER A 47 -11.08 5.02 -1.43
N GLU A 48 -11.21 6.24 -1.94
CA GLU A 48 -12.25 6.59 -2.91
C GLU A 48 -12.15 5.77 -4.21
N ALA A 49 -10.93 5.50 -4.70
CA ALA A 49 -10.72 4.69 -5.90
C ALA A 49 -11.21 3.25 -5.70
N LEU A 50 -10.91 2.65 -4.55
CA LEU A 50 -11.40 1.32 -4.24
C LEU A 50 -12.91 1.30 -4.04
N ALA A 51 -13.50 2.27 -3.35
CA ALA A 51 -14.93 2.32 -3.10
C ALA A 51 -15.76 2.65 -4.36
N LYS A 52 -15.27 3.57 -5.22
CA LYS A 52 -16.02 4.10 -6.37
C LYS A 52 -15.76 3.38 -7.69
N VAL A 53 -14.60 2.67 -7.81
CA VAL A 53 -14.20 1.99 -9.05
C VAL A 53 -14.06 0.50 -8.83
N PHE A 54 -13.23 0.05 -7.88
CA PHE A 54 -13.01 -1.38 -7.64
C PHE A 54 -14.29 -2.08 -7.18
N ALA A 55 -14.91 -1.59 -6.10
CA ALA A 55 -16.07 -2.23 -5.48
C ALA A 55 -17.26 -2.44 -6.45
N PRO A 56 -17.68 -1.45 -7.26
CA PRO A 56 -18.75 -1.66 -8.23
C PRO A 56 -18.41 -2.73 -9.29
N MET A 57 -17.14 -2.81 -9.73
CA MET A 57 -16.74 -3.77 -10.77
C MET A 57 -16.78 -5.22 -10.29
N VAL A 58 -16.52 -5.48 -9.00
CA VAL A 58 -16.55 -6.82 -8.42
C VAL A 58 -17.90 -7.17 -7.78
N SER A 59 -18.86 -6.25 -7.76
CA SER A 59 -20.10 -6.34 -6.98
C SER A 59 -21.02 -7.49 -7.36
N GLU A 60 -20.84 -8.12 -8.51
CA GLU A 60 -21.63 -9.29 -8.91
C GLU A 60 -21.33 -10.51 -8.03
N PHE A 61 -20.07 -10.73 -7.65
CA PHE A 61 -19.61 -11.92 -6.93
C PHE A 61 -18.95 -11.62 -5.58
N ALA A 62 -18.66 -10.35 -5.26
CA ALA A 62 -17.99 -9.95 -4.02
C ALA A 62 -18.65 -8.76 -3.34
N ASP A 63 -18.64 -8.76 -2.00
CA ASP A 63 -19.06 -7.64 -1.16
C ASP A 63 -17.81 -6.97 -0.59
N TYR A 64 -17.55 -5.73 -1.03
CA TYR A 64 -16.44 -4.91 -0.57
C TYR A 64 -16.78 -4.25 0.79
N GLN A 65 -15.98 -4.56 1.81
CA GLN A 65 -16.18 -4.09 3.18
C GLN A 65 -14.94 -3.34 3.69
N PRO A 66 -14.89 -2.00 3.56
CA PRO A 66 -13.74 -1.22 3.96
C PRO A 66 -13.73 -0.85 5.45
N GLY A 67 -12.53 -0.91 6.06
CA GLY A 67 -12.20 -0.30 7.34
C GLY A 67 -11.16 0.80 7.15
N TYR A 68 -11.54 2.03 7.46
CA TYR A 68 -10.72 3.23 7.30
C TYR A 68 -10.04 3.66 8.59
N ASN A 69 -9.05 4.55 8.48
CA ASN A 69 -8.37 5.18 9.62
C ASN A 69 -7.69 4.20 10.60
N GLY A 70 -7.32 3.00 10.15
CA GLY A 70 -6.71 1.98 10.99
C GLY A 70 -7.67 1.35 12.02
N THR A 71 -8.99 1.44 11.79
CA THR A 71 -10.00 0.95 12.73
C THR A 71 -10.15 -0.57 12.72
N LEU A 72 -9.85 -1.22 11.60
CA LEU A 72 -9.92 -2.69 11.48
C LEU A 72 -8.58 -3.34 11.84
N PHE A 73 -7.49 -2.80 11.30
CA PHE A 73 -6.12 -3.19 11.62
C PHE A 73 -5.25 -1.93 11.75
N ALA A 74 -4.31 -1.93 12.71
CA ALA A 74 -3.36 -0.84 12.87
C ALA A 74 -2.41 -0.76 11.67
N GLN A 75 -1.93 0.46 11.36
CA GLN A 75 -0.95 0.66 10.28
C GLN A 75 0.28 -0.25 10.47
N GLY A 76 0.61 -1.02 9.44
CA GLY A 76 1.76 -1.93 9.42
C GLY A 76 1.46 -3.36 9.87
N THR A 77 0.20 -3.68 10.27
CA THR A 77 -0.23 -5.05 10.63
C THR A 77 -1.14 -5.69 9.58
N GLU A 78 -1.47 -4.95 8.53
CA GLU A 78 -2.44 -5.38 7.50
C GLU A 78 -1.91 -6.56 6.67
N LEU A 79 -0.61 -6.58 6.35
CA LEU A 79 0.00 -7.69 5.60
C LEU A 79 -0.01 -9.00 6.38
N GLU A 80 0.27 -8.95 7.69
CA GLU A 80 0.15 -10.12 8.58
C GLU A 80 -1.31 -10.59 8.68
N ALA A 81 -2.27 -9.67 8.70
CA ALA A 81 -3.68 -10.00 8.72
C ALA A 81 -4.13 -10.70 7.43
N ILE A 82 -3.60 -10.29 6.26
CA ILE A 82 -3.83 -10.97 4.98
C ILE A 82 -3.21 -12.37 5.02
N ALA A 83 -1.95 -12.49 5.43
CA ALA A 83 -1.24 -13.75 5.54
C ALA A 83 -1.91 -14.74 6.49
N GLY A 84 -2.51 -14.24 7.57
CA GLY A 84 -3.28 -15.02 8.54
C GLY A 84 -4.74 -15.32 8.14
N GLY A 85 -5.19 -14.92 6.94
CA GLY A 85 -6.56 -15.17 6.45
C GLY A 85 -7.63 -14.30 7.12
N ASN A 86 -7.24 -13.25 7.86
CA ASN A 86 -8.16 -12.37 8.60
C ASN A 86 -8.55 -11.11 7.81
N LEU A 87 -7.91 -10.86 6.68
CA LEU A 87 -8.13 -9.71 5.82
C LEU A 87 -7.98 -10.12 4.37
N THR A 88 -8.84 -9.60 3.48
CA THR A 88 -8.76 -9.92 2.05
C THR A 88 -7.80 -8.99 1.30
N MET A 89 -7.82 -7.70 1.60
CA MET A 89 -7.01 -6.73 0.87
C MET A 89 -6.63 -5.52 1.71
N SER A 90 -5.54 -4.87 1.32
CA SER A 90 -5.06 -3.64 1.93
C SER A 90 -4.36 -2.75 0.89
N ILE A 91 -4.03 -1.53 1.31
CA ILE A 91 -3.15 -0.61 0.60
C ILE A 91 -1.80 -0.62 1.33
N ALA A 92 -0.87 -1.46 0.90
CA ALA A 92 0.41 -1.69 1.55
C ALA A 92 1.54 -0.89 0.90
N SER A 93 2.44 -0.32 1.70
CA SER A 93 3.64 0.36 1.22
C SER A 93 4.80 -0.60 0.93
N ALA A 94 5.77 -0.16 0.13
CA ALA A 94 7.01 -0.91 -0.07
C ALA A 94 7.81 -1.06 1.25
N GLN A 95 7.71 -0.08 2.14
CA GLN A 95 8.34 -0.10 3.46
C GLN A 95 7.72 -1.15 4.40
N GLU A 96 6.41 -1.40 4.28
CA GLU A 96 5.74 -2.47 5.03
C GLU A 96 6.11 -3.84 4.48
N LEU A 97 6.21 -3.99 3.16
CA LEU A 97 6.73 -5.23 2.54
C LEU A 97 8.19 -5.49 2.91
N ALA A 98 9.01 -4.45 3.06
CA ALA A 98 10.41 -4.57 3.46
C ALA A 98 10.61 -5.16 4.87
N GLN A 99 9.59 -5.23 5.71
CA GLN A 99 9.66 -5.94 7.00
C GLN A 99 9.77 -7.46 6.82
N PHE A 100 9.20 -7.98 5.74
CA PHE A 100 9.22 -9.41 5.39
C PHE A 100 10.32 -9.72 4.38
N PHE A 101 10.54 -8.82 3.44
CA PHE A 101 11.43 -8.95 2.30
C PHE A 101 12.28 -7.69 2.17
N PRO A 102 13.46 -7.62 2.81
CA PRO A 102 14.30 -6.42 2.88
C PRO A 102 14.61 -5.77 1.52
N GLU A 103 14.63 -6.55 0.43
CA GLU A 103 14.85 -6.07 -0.93
C GLU A 103 13.75 -5.10 -1.42
N PHE A 104 12.53 -5.16 -0.88
CA PHE A 104 11.48 -4.19 -1.20
C PHE A 104 11.83 -2.76 -0.79
N SER A 105 12.80 -2.57 0.12
CA SER A 105 13.27 -1.25 0.53
C SER A 105 13.81 -0.42 -0.64
N ILE A 106 14.21 -1.04 -1.75
CA ILE A 106 14.65 -0.34 -2.97
C ILE A 106 13.56 0.58 -3.53
N PHE A 107 12.28 0.16 -3.51
CA PHE A 107 11.15 0.95 -4.00
C PHE A 107 10.72 2.05 -3.01
N ALA A 108 11.21 1.99 -1.77
CA ALA A 108 10.98 2.94 -0.69
C ALA A 108 12.13 3.95 -0.51
N THR A 109 13.16 3.85 -1.34
CA THR A 109 14.35 4.70 -1.25
C THR A 109 14.01 6.14 -1.63
N GLY A 110 14.52 7.08 -0.86
CA GLY A 110 14.33 8.50 -1.15
C GLY A 110 14.84 8.87 -2.55
N TYR A 111 14.01 9.61 -3.30
CA TYR A 111 14.27 10.07 -4.67
C TYR A 111 14.45 8.97 -5.73
N VAL A 112 14.10 7.72 -5.45
CA VAL A 112 14.19 6.62 -6.45
C VAL A 112 13.17 6.79 -7.57
N HIS A 113 11.92 7.11 -7.22
CA HIS A 113 10.88 7.39 -8.21
C HIS A 113 10.86 8.88 -8.59
N GLN A 114 10.67 9.17 -9.87
CA GLN A 114 10.61 10.54 -10.38
C GLN A 114 9.20 11.13 -10.32
N ASP A 115 8.19 10.31 -10.65
CA ASP A 115 6.79 10.69 -10.68
C ASP A 115 5.86 9.46 -10.65
N ALA A 116 4.57 9.70 -10.69
CA ALA A 116 3.54 8.68 -10.71
C ALA A 116 3.59 7.76 -11.95
N ALA A 117 4.00 8.29 -13.11
CA ALA A 117 4.11 7.50 -14.33
C ALA A 117 5.32 6.55 -14.26
N HIS A 118 6.43 7.01 -13.68
CA HIS A 118 7.60 6.18 -13.42
C HIS A 118 7.24 4.98 -12.54
N GLN A 119 6.47 5.17 -11.46
CA GLN A 119 6.01 4.07 -10.59
C GLN A 119 5.21 3.02 -11.37
N VAL A 120 4.34 3.44 -12.28
CA VAL A 120 3.55 2.53 -13.13
C VAL A 120 4.45 1.75 -14.08
N ARG A 121 5.45 2.41 -14.69
CA ARG A 121 6.42 1.73 -15.57
C ARG A 121 7.21 0.67 -14.79
N VAL A 122 7.71 1.03 -13.61
CA VAL A 122 8.46 0.10 -12.74
C VAL A 122 7.60 -1.08 -12.32
N PHE A 123 6.37 -0.84 -11.86
CA PHE A 123 5.47 -1.91 -11.40
C PHE A 123 5.10 -2.92 -12.50
N ASN A 124 4.98 -2.44 -13.75
CA ASN A 124 4.62 -3.27 -14.90
C ASN A 124 5.83 -3.82 -15.67
N ASP A 125 7.06 -3.47 -15.28
CA ASP A 125 8.26 -4.02 -15.87
C ASP A 125 8.55 -5.42 -15.32
N PRO A 126 9.13 -6.34 -16.13
CA PRO A 126 9.54 -7.68 -15.68
C PRO A 126 10.47 -7.68 -14.46
N LEU A 127 11.14 -6.56 -14.14
CA LEU A 127 11.94 -6.44 -12.92
C LEU A 127 11.12 -6.67 -11.64
N MET A 128 9.79 -6.42 -11.68
CA MET A 128 8.89 -6.64 -10.54
C MET A 128 8.42 -8.09 -10.38
N ASP A 129 8.59 -8.94 -11.39
CA ASP A 129 8.06 -10.30 -11.35
C ASP A 129 8.63 -11.13 -10.18
N PRO A 130 9.96 -11.12 -9.89
CA PRO A 130 10.49 -11.81 -8.71
C PRO A 130 9.89 -11.30 -7.39
N PHE A 131 9.74 -9.98 -7.23
CA PHE A 131 9.18 -9.38 -6.02
C PHE A 131 7.70 -9.76 -5.82
N LYS A 132 6.90 -9.73 -6.89
CA LYS A 132 5.49 -10.18 -6.85
C LYS A 132 5.41 -11.66 -6.51
N ALA A 133 6.26 -12.49 -7.11
CA ALA A 133 6.30 -13.92 -6.86
C ALA A 133 6.68 -14.25 -5.41
N THR A 134 7.68 -13.55 -4.84
CA THR A 134 8.07 -13.72 -3.43
C THR A 134 6.93 -13.36 -2.49
N GLY A 135 6.28 -12.20 -2.69
CA GLY A 135 5.14 -11.79 -1.87
C GLY A 135 3.98 -12.81 -1.91
N GLU A 136 3.69 -13.36 -3.08
CA GLU A 136 2.64 -14.37 -3.24
C GLU A 136 3.03 -15.73 -2.62
N ALA A 137 4.26 -16.20 -2.86
CA ALA A 137 4.68 -17.52 -2.44
C ALA A 137 4.98 -17.62 -0.94
N GLU A 138 5.59 -16.59 -0.34
CA GLU A 138 6.09 -16.64 1.03
C GLU A 138 5.18 -15.94 2.04
N LEU A 139 4.40 -14.94 1.60
CA LEU A 139 3.49 -14.20 2.48
C LEU A 139 2.01 -14.42 2.14
N GLY A 140 1.71 -15.09 1.02
CA GLY A 140 0.32 -15.26 0.57
C GLY A 140 -0.33 -13.95 0.11
N VAL A 141 0.46 -12.97 -0.33
CA VAL A 141 0.00 -11.64 -0.74
C VAL A 141 0.31 -11.39 -2.21
N LYS A 142 -0.74 -11.20 -3.01
CA LYS A 142 -0.62 -10.73 -4.41
C LYS A 142 -0.58 -9.20 -4.46
N LEU A 143 0.33 -8.65 -5.23
CA LEU A 143 0.38 -7.23 -5.55
C LEU A 143 -0.32 -6.99 -6.89
N LEU A 144 -1.56 -6.49 -6.84
CA LEU A 144 -2.40 -6.37 -8.05
C LEU A 144 -2.07 -5.13 -8.87
N SER A 145 -1.86 -3.99 -8.24
CA SER A 145 -1.57 -2.73 -8.93
C SER A 145 -0.84 -1.75 -8.03
N VAL A 146 -0.27 -0.68 -8.60
CA VAL A 146 0.41 0.38 -7.86
C VAL A 146 -0.45 1.64 -7.80
N MET A 147 -0.65 2.16 -6.59
CA MET A 147 -1.37 3.40 -6.30
C MET A 147 -0.39 4.51 -5.95
N TYR A 148 -0.55 5.65 -6.58
CA TYR A 148 0.21 6.86 -6.27
C TYR A 148 -0.33 7.52 -5.00
N LEU A 149 0.51 7.70 -3.98
CA LEU A 149 0.16 8.43 -2.77
C LEU A 149 0.49 9.91 -2.87
N GLY A 150 1.54 10.27 -3.58
CA GLY A 150 1.95 11.65 -3.74
C GLY A 150 3.42 11.92 -3.41
N ARG A 151 3.83 13.18 -3.61
CA ARG A 151 5.17 13.66 -3.20
C ARG A 151 5.15 14.01 -1.73
N ARG A 152 6.00 13.35 -0.94
CA ARG A 152 6.10 13.62 0.51
C ARG A 152 7.00 14.80 0.79
N HIS A 153 6.60 15.59 1.77
CA HIS A 153 7.24 16.82 2.20
C HIS A 153 7.37 16.85 3.72
N VAL A 154 8.37 17.55 4.23
CA VAL A 154 8.51 17.77 5.69
C VAL A 154 7.54 18.86 6.13
N ASN A 155 6.68 18.54 7.10
CA ASN A 155 5.68 19.43 7.64
C ASN A 155 5.89 19.60 9.15
N LEU A 156 6.12 20.81 9.64
CA LEU A 156 6.62 21.14 10.98
C LEU A 156 5.67 22.03 11.77
N ARG A 157 5.70 21.86 13.10
CA ARG A 157 4.97 22.70 14.07
C ARG A 157 5.60 24.08 14.25
N GLN A 158 6.92 24.16 14.18
CA GLN A 158 7.65 25.41 14.29
C GLN A 158 7.36 26.31 13.08
N THR A 159 7.36 27.62 13.31
CA THR A 159 7.37 28.61 12.22
C THR A 159 8.72 28.60 11.52
N ARG A 160 8.79 29.16 10.33
CA ARG A 160 10.06 29.29 9.61
C ARG A 160 11.05 30.23 10.29
N GLU A 161 10.55 31.19 11.08
CA GLU A 161 11.42 32.05 11.88
C GLU A 161 12.10 31.28 13.01
N GLU A 162 11.43 30.29 13.61
CA GLU A 162 11.98 29.43 14.65
C GLU A 162 12.91 28.34 14.09
N LEU A 163 12.60 27.83 12.90
CA LEU A 163 13.35 26.76 12.22
C LEU A 163 13.27 26.92 10.69
N ASP A 164 14.27 27.48 10.06
CA ASP A 164 14.34 27.67 8.60
C ASP A 164 15.04 26.48 7.93
N VAL A 165 14.27 25.48 7.48
CA VAL A 165 14.79 24.27 6.85
C VAL A 165 15.19 24.55 5.41
N LYS A 166 16.49 24.66 5.16
CA LYS A 166 17.10 24.83 3.83
C LYS A 166 17.79 23.57 3.33
N THR A 167 18.44 22.84 4.22
CA THR A 167 19.25 21.66 3.93
C THR A 167 18.94 20.53 4.92
N PRO A 168 19.37 19.29 4.69
CA PRO A 168 19.21 18.19 5.66
C PRO A 168 19.79 18.50 7.05
N ALA A 169 20.88 19.28 7.13
CA ALA A 169 21.51 19.64 8.39
C ALA A 169 20.58 20.44 9.32
N ASP A 170 19.64 21.20 8.76
CA ASP A 170 18.67 21.99 9.53
C ASP A 170 17.60 21.12 10.21
N LEU A 171 17.48 19.85 9.82
CA LEU A 171 16.60 18.87 10.46
C LEU A 171 17.26 18.13 11.63
N ALA A 172 18.54 18.45 11.97
CA ALA A 172 19.25 17.80 13.06
C ALA A 172 18.52 18.01 14.40
N GLY A 173 18.16 16.91 15.06
CA GLY A 173 17.42 16.92 16.33
C GLY A 173 15.92 17.17 16.21
N VAL A 174 15.38 17.41 15.01
CA VAL A 174 13.93 17.51 14.79
C VAL A 174 13.30 16.14 15.01
N ASN A 175 12.40 16.07 15.97
CA ASN A 175 11.63 14.87 16.27
C ASN A 175 10.54 14.69 15.18
N LEU A 176 10.93 14.03 14.08
CA LEU A 176 10.08 13.83 12.91
C LEU A 176 9.34 12.49 13.03
N ARG A 177 8.02 12.52 13.09
CA ARG A 177 7.25 11.28 13.07
C ARG A 177 7.42 10.56 11.73
N MET A 178 7.72 9.28 11.83
CA MET A 178 7.68 8.33 10.72
C MET A 178 6.81 7.12 11.10
N PRO A 179 6.27 6.36 10.13
CA PRO A 179 5.70 5.04 10.41
C PRO A 179 6.71 4.11 11.08
N GLY A 180 6.23 3.04 11.76
CA GLY A 180 7.04 2.23 12.67
C GLY A 180 8.06 1.27 12.05
N THR A 181 8.09 1.08 10.72
CA THR A 181 9.00 0.11 10.09
C THR A 181 10.44 0.64 9.98
N ASP A 182 11.42 -0.25 9.98
CA ASP A 182 12.84 0.12 9.88
C ASP A 182 13.15 0.93 8.61
N ALA A 183 12.53 0.60 7.49
CA ALA A 183 12.70 1.34 6.23
C ALA A 183 12.20 2.80 6.35
N TRP A 184 11.09 3.05 7.06
CA TRP A 184 10.62 4.40 7.35
C TRP A 184 11.54 5.14 8.31
N GLN A 185 11.99 4.46 9.38
CA GLN A 185 12.94 5.04 10.34
C GLN A 185 14.27 5.40 9.67
N PHE A 186 14.73 4.55 8.74
CA PHE A 186 15.93 4.83 7.96
C PHE A 186 15.76 6.07 7.08
N LEU A 187 14.63 6.21 6.37
CA LEU A 187 14.35 7.40 5.55
C LEU A 187 14.34 8.69 6.40
N GLY A 188 13.74 8.65 7.59
CA GLY A 188 13.75 9.79 8.50
C GLY A 188 15.16 10.20 8.94
N LYS A 189 16.03 9.23 9.23
CA LYS A 189 17.46 9.47 9.50
C LYS A 189 18.19 9.99 8.28
N ALA A 190 17.91 9.43 7.11
CA ALA A 190 18.49 9.87 5.84
C ALA A 190 18.10 11.31 5.48
N LEU A 191 16.96 11.81 5.95
CA LEU A 191 16.56 13.21 5.85
C LEU A 191 17.34 14.13 6.79
N GLY A 192 18.13 13.60 7.74
CA GLY A 192 18.85 14.35 8.77
C GLY A 192 18.07 14.55 10.06
N ALA A 193 16.85 14.02 10.18
CA ALA A 193 15.99 14.18 11.35
C ALA A 193 16.20 13.09 12.42
N ALA A 194 15.60 13.27 13.59
CA ALA A 194 15.44 12.26 14.62
C ALA A 194 14.06 11.59 14.45
N PRO A 195 13.95 10.43 13.74
CA PRO A 195 12.66 9.83 13.47
C PRO A 195 12.06 9.18 14.71
N THR A 196 10.76 9.40 14.93
CA THR A 196 9.98 8.78 16.00
C THR A 196 8.89 7.90 15.40
N PRO A 197 8.89 6.59 15.71
CA PRO A 197 7.85 5.67 15.26
C PRO A 197 6.52 5.98 15.97
N LEU A 198 5.47 6.20 15.18
CA LEU A 198 4.13 6.45 15.72
C LEU A 198 3.06 6.03 14.71
N ALA A 199 1.96 5.42 15.18
CA ALA A 199 0.84 5.05 14.34
C ALA A 199 0.21 6.30 13.68
N PHE A 200 -0.28 6.16 12.44
CA PHE A 200 -0.80 7.30 11.68
C PHE A 200 -2.01 7.96 12.33
N SER A 201 -2.85 7.18 13.01
CA SER A 201 -4.01 7.66 13.76
C SER A 201 -3.67 8.59 14.93
N GLU A 202 -2.43 8.56 15.43
CA GLU A 202 -1.97 9.32 16.59
C GLU A 202 -1.27 10.64 16.20
N VAL A 203 -0.93 10.82 14.91
CA VAL A 203 -0.08 11.94 14.44
C VAL A 203 -0.67 13.30 14.75
N TYR A 204 -1.98 13.52 14.51
CA TYR A 204 -2.62 14.80 14.79
C TYR A 204 -2.50 15.18 16.28
N THR A 205 -2.79 14.23 17.18
CA THR A 205 -2.70 14.44 18.62
C THR A 205 -1.26 14.71 19.07
N ALA A 206 -0.30 13.97 18.53
CA ALA A 206 1.11 14.14 18.85
C ALA A 206 1.66 15.49 18.36
N LEU A 207 1.26 15.96 17.17
CA LEU A 207 1.56 17.31 16.68
C LEU A 207 0.90 18.37 17.57
N SER A 208 -0.37 18.21 17.90
CA SER A 208 -1.10 19.17 18.74
C SER A 208 -0.52 19.33 20.13
N SER A 209 -0.13 18.23 20.76
CA SER A 209 0.48 18.24 22.12
C SER A 209 1.95 18.64 22.14
N GLY A 210 2.66 18.60 20.99
CA GLY A 210 4.10 18.83 20.92
C GLY A 210 4.94 17.61 21.26
N ALA A 211 4.38 16.42 21.26
CA ALA A 211 5.14 15.18 21.44
C ALA A 211 6.07 14.88 20.27
N ILE A 212 5.76 15.42 19.09
CA ILE A 212 6.60 15.42 17.89
C ILE A 212 6.70 16.83 17.30
N ASP A 213 7.80 17.13 16.62
CA ASP A 213 8.03 18.43 15.99
C ASP A 213 7.42 18.51 14.58
N GLY A 214 7.27 17.36 13.92
CA GLY A 214 6.76 17.31 12.57
C GLY A 214 6.43 15.90 12.11
N GLN A 215 5.99 15.83 10.88
CA GLN A 215 5.69 14.61 10.14
C GLN A 215 6.01 14.81 8.66
N ASP A 216 6.01 13.72 7.88
CA ASP A 216 6.15 13.81 6.43
C ASP A 216 4.92 13.22 5.73
N ASN A 217 4.33 13.96 4.82
CA ASN A 217 3.24 13.48 3.95
C ASN A 217 3.05 14.39 2.73
N PRO A 218 2.33 13.91 1.69
CA PRO A 218 1.87 14.75 0.58
C PRO A 218 0.83 15.79 1.02
N LEU A 219 0.73 16.89 0.29
CA LEU A 219 -0.25 17.96 0.57
C LEU A 219 -1.70 17.47 0.69
N PRO A 220 -2.19 16.54 -0.16
CA PRO A 220 -3.54 15.99 0.02
C PRO A 220 -3.74 15.32 1.38
N THR A 221 -2.76 14.59 1.87
CA THR A 221 -2.81 13.96 3.20
C THR A 221 -2.80 14.99 4.32
N VAL A 222 -2.02 16.07 4.17
CA VAL A 222 -2.01 17.19 5.14
C VAL A 222 -3.40 17.81 5.27
N VAL A 223 -4.12 17.94 4.16
CA VAL A 223 -5.51 18.47 4.16
C VAL A 223 -6.50 17.45 4.72
N ASP A 224 -6.43 16.21 4.27
CA ASP A 224 -7.36 15.15 4.66
C ASP A 224 -7.31 14.86 6.18
N LYS A 225 -6.13 14.93 6.77
CA LYS A 225 -5.90 14.74 8.22
C LYS A 225 -5.85 16.04 9.01
N LYS A 226 -6.11 17.18 8.36
CA LYS A 226 -6.11 18.51 8.97
C LYS A 226 -4.81 18.89 9.68
N PHE A 227 -3.67 18.35 9.23
CA PHE A 227 -2.37 18.67 9.86
C PHE A 227 -2.03 20.16 9.76
N TYR A 228 -2.61 20.88 8.78
CA TYR A 228 -2.47 22.33 8.66
C TYR A 228 -3.00 23.11 9.90
N GLU A 229 -3.87 22.51 10.72
CA GLU A 229 -4.37 23.13 11.96
C GLU A 229 -3.31 23.15 13.07
N VAL A 230 -2.39 22.18 13.05
CA VAL A 230 -1.40 21.89 14.11
C VAL A 230 0.05 22.05 13.66
N THR A 231 0.28 22.55 12.44
CA THR A 231 1.59 22.84 11.86
C THR A 231 1.67 24.25 11.31
N LYS A 232 2.88 24.78 11.08
CA LYS A 232 3.10 26.16 10.66
C LYS A 232 3.87 26.29 9.35
N GLN A 233 4.59 25.24 8.94
CA GLN A 233 5.35 25.26 7.68
C GLN A 233 5.41 23.90 7.01
N ILE A 234 5.57 23.92 5.69
CA ILE A 234 5.90 22.77 4.85
C ILE A 234 7.11 23.12 3.98
N ALA A 235 8.21 22.43 4.22
CA ALA A 235 9.36 22.43 3.33
C ALA A 235 9.12 21.40 2.23
N LEU A 236 8.98 21.85 0.98
CA LEU A 236 8.68 21.00 -0.18
C LEU A 236 9.92 20.18 -0.59
N THR A 237 10.37 19.31 0.28
CA THR A 237 11.55 18.45 0.08
C THR A 237 11.37 17.44 -1.05
N ALA A 238 10.15 17.03 -1.36
CA ALA A 238 9.82 16.02 -2.38
C ALA A 238 10.71 14.75 -2.29
N HIS A 239 11.09 14.40 -1.06
CA HIS A 239 12.11 13.38 -0.78
C HIS A 239 11.67 11.95 -1.12
N LEU A 240 10.37 11.73 -1.24
CA LEU A 240 9.79 10.47 -1.66
C LEU A 240 8.58 10.73 -2.57
N VAL A 241 8.63 10.20 -3.78
CA VAL A 241 7.43 9.98 -4.61
C VAL A 241 6.85 8.67 -4.14
N ASP A 242 5.87 8.76 -3.24
CA ASP A 242 5.41 7.61 -2.49
C ASP A 242 4.36 6.79 -3.24
N LEU A 243 4.41 5.50 -3.03
CA LEU A 243 3.54 4.52 -3.64
C LEU A 243 2.98 3.55 -2.60
N ASN A 244 1.85 2.96 -2.95
CA ASN A 244 1.33 1.79 -2.27
C ASN A 244 0.90 0.75 -3.30
N TYR A 245 0.88 -0.49 -2.88
CA TYR A 245 0.35 -1.59 -3.68
C TYR A 245 -1.06 -1.93 -3.21
N ILE A 246 -1.93 -2.30 -4.15
CA ILE A 246 -3.16 -3.03 -3.81
C ILE A 246 -2.71 -4.45 -3.50
N ALA A 247 -2.59 -4.76 -2.22
CA ALA A 247 -2.26 -6.06 -1.68
C ALA A 247 -3.55 -6.88 -1.53
N PHE A 248 -3.55 -8.11 -2.02
CA PHE A 248 -4.71 -8.99 -2.05
C PHE A 248 -4.34 -10.40 -1.57
N SER A 249 -5.22 -11.06 -0.82
CA SER A 249 -5.03 -12.43 -0.35
C SER A 249 -4.89 -13.40 -1.51
N ALA A 250 -3.76 -14.12 -1.58
CA ALA A 250 -3.56 -15.18 -2.56
C ALA A 250 -4.54 -16.34 -2.35
N GLU A 251 -4.93 -16.64 -1.11
CA GLU A 251 -5.95 -17.65 -0.80
C GLU A 251 -7.30 -17.26 -1.40
N THR A 252 -7.77 -16.02 -1.14
CA THR A 252 -9.01 -15.52 -1.74
C THR A 252 -8.93 -15.50 -3.27
N TRP A 253 -7.80 -15.02 -3.83
CA TRP A 253 -7.56 -15.01 -5.28
C TRP A 253 -7.72 -16.41 -5.88
N ASN A 254 -7.12 -17.42 -5.27
CA ASN A 254 -7.16 -18.81 -5.74
C ASN A 254 -8.53 -19.47 -5.58
N SER A 255 -9.43 -18.91 -4.75
CA SER A 255 -10.82 -19.37 -4.62
C SER A 255 -11.72 -18.81 -5.73
N LEU A 256 -11.29 -17.79 -6.45
CA LEU A 256 -12.03 -17.17 -7.57
C LEU A 256 -11.81 -17.96 -8.86
N ASP A 257 -12.85 -18.00 -9.71
CA ASP A 257 -12.68 -18.51 -11.06
C ASP A 257 -11.89 -17.53 -11.96
N ALA A 258 -11.50 -17.98 -13.16
CA ALA A 258 -10.65 -17.20 -14.07
C ALA A 258 -11.29 -15.88 -14.52
N GLU A 259 -12.62 -15.83 -14.66
CA GLU A 259 -13.33 -14.60 -15.04
C GLU A 259 -13.39 -13.61 -13.89
N GLN A 260 -13.63 -14.08 -12.68
CA GLN A 260 -13.60 -13.31 -11.45
C GLN A 260 -12.19 -12.75 -11.19
N GLN A 261 -11.13 -13.58 -11.32
CA GLN A 261 -9.74 -13.14 -11.21
C GLN A 261 -9.40 -12.02 -12.21
N LEU A 262 -9.80 -12.19 -13.46
CA LEU A 262 -9.60 -11.17 -14.48
C LEU A 262 -10.35 -9.87 -14.15
N THR A 263 -11.55 -9.99 -13.60
CA THR A 263 -12.37 -8.84 -13.18
C THR A 263 -11.73 -8.11 -12.00
N VAL A 264 -11.24 -8.83 -10.98
CA VAL A 264 -10.49 -8.25 -9.85
C VAL A 264 -9.24 -7.52 -10.31
N GLN A 265 -8.45 -8.13 -11.23
CA GLN A 265 -7.25 -7.48 -11.78
C GLN A 265 -7.61 -6.19 -12.52
N ARG A 266 -8.58 -6.22 -13.42
CA ARG A 266 -9.04 -5.03 -14.16
C ARG A 266 -9.60 -3.95 -13.23
N ALA A 267 -10.32 -4.34 -12.20
CA ALA A 267 -10.86 -3.43 -11.20
C ALA A 267 -9.74 -2.74 -10.40
N ALA A 268 -8.70 -3.49 -10.02
CA ALA A 268 -7.53 -2.95 -9.34
C ALA A 268 -6.77 -1.94 -10.22
N ASP A 269 -6.54 -2.27 -11.49
CA ASP A 269 -5.86 -1.38 -12.43
C ASP A 269 -6.67 -0.11 -12.71
N ALA A 270 -7.99 -0.24 -12.89
CA ALA A 270 -8.88 0.90 -13.09
C ALA A 270 -8.93 1.81 -11.85
N ALA A 271 -9.02 1.24 -10.65
CA ALA A 271 -9.00 1.98 -9.40
C ALA A 271 -7.65 2.71 -9.21
N ALA A 272 -6.53 2.04 -9.46
CA ALA A 272 -5.20 2.65 -9.36
C ALA A 272 -5.04 3.82 -10.34
N ALA A 273 -5.51 3.68 -11.57
CA ALA A 273 -5.47 4.74 -12.59
C ALA A 273 -6.35 5.94 -12.18
N TRP A 274 -7.56 5.70 -11.71
CA TRP A 274 -8.48 6.75 -11.24
C TRP A 274 -7.92 7.46 -10.01
N GLY A 275 -7.44 6.69 -9.02
CA GLY A 275 -6.86 7.24 -7.78
C GLY A 275 -5.64 8.11 -8.06
N ARG A 276 -4.77 7.70 -8.99
CA ARG A 276 -3.60 8.49 -9.43
C ARG A 276 -4.01 9.84 -10.01
N LEU A 277 -5.01 9.87 -10.90
CA LEU A 277 -5.49 11.13 -11.49
C LEU A 277 -6.07 12.05 -10.41
N LYS A 278 -6.86 11.52 -9.48
CA LYS A 278 -7.44 12.28 -8.38
C LYS A 278 -6.38 12.82 -7.41
N GLN A 279 -5.37 12.02 -7.11
CA GLN A 279 -4.27 12.44 -6.24
C GLN A 279 -3.45 13.57 -6.86
N LEU A 280 -3.11 13.46 -8.16
CA LEU A 280 -2.40 14.51 -8.91
C LEU A 280 -3.24 15.81 -8.99
N GLU A 281 -4.55 15.70 -9.21
CA GLU A 281 -5.46 16.85 -9.16
C GLU A 281 -5.43 17.55 -7.80
N LYS A 282 -5.52 16.77 -6.70
CA LYS A 282 -5.43 17.30 -5.33
C LYS A 282 -4.07 17.96 -5.05
N GLU A 283 -2.96 17.32 -5.42
CA GLU A 283 -1.61 17.90 -5.23
C GLU A 283 -1.44 19.26 -5.90
N ASN A 284 -1.97 19.43 -7.10
CA ASN A 284 -1.85 20.68 -7.85
C ASN A 284 -2.70 21.81 -7.28
N ASN A 285 -3.76 21.52 -6.53
CA ASN A 285 -4.76 22.52 -6.15
C ASN A 285 -4.76 22.86 -4.64
N LEU A 286 -4.08 22.11 -3.79
CA LEU A 286 -4.20 22.25 -2.33
C LEU A 286 -3.20 23.19 -1.68
N ALA A 287 -2.10 23.56 -2.36
CA ALA A 287 -1.09 24.44 -1.79
C ALA A 287 -1.65 25.80 -1.36
N ASP A 288 -2.50 26.41 -2.18
CA ASP A 288 -3.09 27.72 -1.87
C ASP A 288 -4.11 27.64 -0.73
N PHE A 289 -4.87 26.54 -0.65
CA PHE A 289 -5.73 26.28 0.50
C PHE A 289 -4.90 26.21 1.79
N ILE A 290 -3.83 25.42 1.81
CA ILE A 290 -2.96 25.24 2.99
C ILE A 290 -2.35 26.60 3.39
N ARG A 291 -1.87 27.41 2.42
CA ARG A 291 -1.37 28.77 2.68
C ARG A 291 -2.45 29.66 3.29
N SER A 292 -3.70 29.56 2.83
CA SER A 292 -4.82 30.34 3.38
C SER A 292 -5.15 29.98 4.84
N GLN A 293 -4.71 28.81 5.31
CA GLN A 293 -4.81 28.38 6.70
C GLN A 293 -3.63 28.85 7.58
N GLY A 294 -2.73 29.68 7.02
CA GLY A 294 -1.60 30.26 7.76
C GLY A 294 -0.36 29.36 7.83
N VAL A 295 -0.27 28.32 6.98
CA VAL A 295 0.92 27.47 6.86
C VAL A 295 1.83 28.00 5.75
N GLU A 296 3.07 28.27 6.05
CA GLU A 296 4.07 28.68 5.07
C GLU A 296 4.51 27.47 4.24
N ILE A 297 4.50 27.61 2.91
CA ILE A 297 4.97 26.57 1.98
C ILE A 297 6.10 27.14 1.14
N TYR A 298 7.25 26.50 1.17
CA TYR A 298 8.46 26.93 0.45
C TYR A 298 9.27 25.73 -0.05
N THR A 299 10.18 25.98 -0.96
CA THR A 299 11.08 24.96 -1.52
C THR A 299 12.47 25.14 -0.90
N PRO A 300 13.03 24.13 -0.23
CA PRO A 300 14.39 24.12 0.29
C PRO A 300 15.39 23.82 -0.84
N ASP A 301 16.68 23.64 -0.52
CA ASP A 301 17.70 23.17 -1.46
C ASP A 301 17.47 21.68 -1.79
N LEU A 302 16.72 21.44 -2.86
CA LEU A 302 16.37 20.07 -3.31
C LEU A 302 17.61 19.27 -3.76
N ALA A 303 18.66 19.95 -4.26
CA ALA A 303 19.89 19.26 -4.68
C ALA A 303 20.62 18.73 -3.45
N ALA A 304 20.77 19.55 -2.41
CA ALA A 304 21.37 19.15 -1.15
C ALA A 304 20.60 18.01 -0.48
N PHE A 305 19.26 18.06 -0.46
CA PHE A 305 18.43 16.97 0.06
C PHE A 305 18.61 15.68 -0.72
N ARG A 306 18.57 15.75 -2.05
CA ARG A 306 18.74 14.57 -2.92
C ARG A 306 20.09 13.91 -2.74
N GLU A 307 21.17 14.70 -2.82
CA GLU A 307 22.53 14.20 -2.68
C GLU A 307 22.73 13.54 -1.30
N HIS A 308 22.30 14.22 -0.25
CA HIS A 308 22.44 13.73 1.11
C HIS A 308 21.67 12.43 1.32
N VAL A 309 20.36 12.41 0.99
CA VAL A 309 19.48 11.25 1.20
C VAL A 309 19.97 10.05 0.39
N GLN A 310 20.27 10.22 -0.89
CA GLN A 310 20.78 9.12 -1.72
C GLN A 310 22.13 8.63 -1.21
N GLY A 311 23.00 9.53 -0.73
CA GLY A 311 24.28 9.18 -0.13
C GLY A 311 24.15 8.29 1.11
N GLN A 312 23.09 8.45 1.91
CA GLN A 312 22.84 7.59 3.09
C GLN A 312 22.51 6.13 2.73
N TYR A 313 21.95 5.91 1.54
CA TYR A 313 21.65 4.54 1.09
C TYR A 313 22.89 3.82 0.55
N VAL A 314 23.88 4.55 0.04
CA VAL A 314 25.12 3.93 -0.49
C VAL A 314 25.89 3.24 0.64
N GLY A 315 26.05 1.91 0.51
CA GLY A 315 26.74 1.08 1.51
C GLY A 315 25.94 0.81 2.79
N SER A 316 24.65 1.17 2.83
CA SER A 316 23.77 0.82 3.95
C SER A 316 23.37 -0.67 3.93
N GLU A 317 22.93 -1.18 5.09
CA GLU A 317 22.34 -2.53 5.17
C GLU A 317 21.11 -2.69 4.28
N ALA A 318 20.32 -1.62 4.13
CA ALA A 318 19.17 -1.62 3.22
C ALA A 318 19.61 -1.88 1.77
N ALA A 319 20.64 -1.18 1.28
CA ALA A 319 21.14 -1.38 -0.07
C ALA A 319 21.82 -2.73 -0.27
N ALA A 320 22.36 -3.33 0.78
CA ALA A 320 22.98 -4.67 0.72
C ALA A 320 21.97 -5.78 0.42
N SER A 321 20.68 -5.56 0.66
CA SER A 321 19.60 -6.50 0.34
C SER A 321 19.07 -6.37 -1.10
N TRP A 322 19.47 -5.32 -1.83
CA TRP A 322 18.92 -5.06 -3.16
C TRP A 322 19.56 -5.99 -4.21
N PRO A 323 18.75 -6.57 -5.11
CA PRO A 323 19.30 -7.37 -6.18
C PRO A 323 20.19 -6.56 -7.13
N ASP A 324 21.26 -7.15 -7.60
CA ASP A 324 22.23 -6.52 -8.48
C ASP A 324 21.57 -5.91 -9.73
N GLY A 325 21.88 -4.66 -10.01
CA GLY A 325 21.43 -3.92 -11.20
C GLY A 325 19.95 -3.53 -11.21
N VAL A 326 19.17 -3.85 -10.19
CA VAL A 326 17.73 -3.47 -10.13
C VAL A 326 17.58 -1.96 -10.00
N LEU A 327 18.40 -1.28 -9.18
CA LEU A 327 18.36 0.17 -9.05
C LEU A 327 18.63 0.88 -10.39
N ASP A 328 19.60 0.39 -11.17
CA ASP A 328 19.93 0.95 -12.49
C ASP A 328 18.76 0.77 -13.48
N LYS A 329 18.07 -0.38 -13.43
CA LYS A 329 16.87 -0.61 -14.24
C LYS A 329 15.73 0.31 -13.84
N ILE A 330 15.48 0.50 -12.54
CA ILE A 330 14.49 1.46 -12.04
C ILE A 330 14.82 2.86 -12.58
N ASN A 331 16.06 3.33 -12.43
CA ASN A 331 16.48 4.63 -12.92
C ASN A 331 16.31 4.78 -14.44
N ALA A 332 16.60 3.75 -15.21
CA ALA A 332 16.43 3.75 -16.67
C ALA A 332 14.96 3.88 -17.10
N LEU A 333 14.02 3.35 -16.33
CA LEU A 333 12.58 3.48 -16.56
C LEU A 333 12.04 4.88 -16.26
N GLY A 334 12.83 5.74 -15.62
CA GLY A 334 12.48 7.13 -15.32
C GLY A 334 12.61 8.09 -16.51
N ASN A 335 13.30 7.70 -17.57
CA ASN A 335 13.63 8.54 -18.74
C ASN A 335 12.61 8.41 -19.85
#